data_ce3126b956610d1dae9ea282fa9d19b2
#
_entry.id   ce3126b956610d1dae9ea282fa9d19b2
#
_cell.length_a   1.000
_cell.length_b   1.000
_cell.length_c   1.000
_cell.angle_alpha   90.00
_cell.angle_beta   90.00
_cell.angle_gamma   90.00
#
_symmetry.space_group_name_H-M   'P 1'
#
loop_
_entity.id
_entity.type
_entity.pdbx_description
1 polymer ?
#
loop_
_entity_poly.entity_id
_entity_poly.type
_entity_poly.pdbx_seq_one_letter_code
_entity_poly.pdbx_strand_id
1 'polypeptide(L)'
;VRRLAITLLVAPFAGLVGLSLLGGAASASSPVGATVPPDSTASAGDAAADLAPVDVLQVSGLFDAVTVQSIEDAIARSESAGSQALILQLNTGGSVVSTAEMTHLLQTVADAKVAIGVWVGQSRDARAYGPPAQLFGVADVTAMVAGSRIGHTGELLALQGATVDLGAGADRLRNGSMSFADARKLGVLRLDTSDEGVPTVKSMVLAMDGAVVEVGGVAGVVLDTVTEELNDQGKTENVATLVRFSGLGLIEEMFHTVASPPIAFLFFVIGCCLLIFEFFTAGVGVAGVVGAVLAIFGCYGLSALPTRTGAVVLLVLAMLAYAIDVQVGI
;
A
#
# COMPACT_ATOMS: atom_id res chain seq x y z
N VAL A 1 -10.24 -12.46 55.32
CA VAL A 1 -11.18 -11.50 54.68
C VAL A 1 -10.41 -10.22 54.38
N ARG A 2 -9.82 -10.08 53.17
CA ARG A 2 -9.24 -8.82 52.71
C ARG A 2 -9.80 -8.56 51.32
N ARG A 3 -10.68 -7.57 51.20
CA ARG A 3 -11.18 -7.05 49.92
C ARG A 3 -10.06 -6.24 49.28
N LEU A 4 -9.52 -6.70 48.14
CA LEU A 4 -8.68 -5.91 47.27
C LEU A 4 -9.59 -5.12 46.33
N ALA A 5 -9.67 -3.82 46.51
CA ALA A 5 -10.32 -2.92 45.59
C ALA A 5 -9.37 -2.65 44.41
N ILE A 6 -9.70 -3.18 43.25
CA ILE A 6 -9.02 -2.82 42.00
C ILE A 6 -9.75 -1.64 41.40
N THR A 7 -9.18 -0.46 41.55
CA THR A 7 -9.67 0.76 40.90
C THR A 7 -9.22 0.76 39.48
N LEU A 8 -10.10 0.39 38.55
CA LEU A 8 -9.85 0.50 37.12
C LEU A 8 -10.13 1.95 36.70
N LEU A 9 -9.08 2.64 36.28
CA LEU A 9 -9.15 4.02 35.78
C LEU A 9 -9.71 3.96 34.33
N VAL A 10 -11.02 4.25 34.20
CA VAL A 10 -11.67 4.44 32.89
C VAL A 10 -11.63 5.92 32.58
N ALA A 11 -10.77 6.33 31.64
CA ALA A 11 -10.81 7.66 31.07
C ALA A 11 -11.89 7.72 29.97
N PRO A 12 -12.81 8.71 29.97
CA PRO A 12 -13.80 8.83 28.91
C PRO A 12 -13.19 9.53 27.70
N PHE A 13 -13.22 8.84 26.57
CA PHE A 13 -12.96 9.43 25.25
C PHE A 13 -14.26 10.12 24.79
N ALA A 14 -14.39 11.42 25.07
CA ALA A 14 -15.44 12.28 24.53
C ALA A 14 -14.88 12.96 23.27
N GLY A 15 -15.15 12.39 22.11
CA GLY A 15 -14.86 12.97 20.80
C GLY A 15 -16.03 13.79 20.30
N LEU A 16 -15.82 15.07 20.15
CA LEU A 16 -16.73 16.12 19.69
C LEU A 16 -17.07 15.91 18.20
N VAL A 17 -18.32 15.60 17.90
CA VAL A 17 -18.89 15.77 16.56
C VAL A 17 -19.55 17.14 16.52
N GLY A 18 -18.86 18.11 15.92
CA GLY A 18 -19.40 19.44 15.66
C GLY A 18 -20.06 19.49 14.29
N LEU A 19 -21.39 19.42 14.27
CA LEU A 19 -22.24 19.70 13.11
C LEU A 19 -22.46 21.22 13.02
N SER A 20 -21.89 21.89 12.01
CA SER A 20 -22.19 23.30 11.69
C SER A 20 -22.83 23.39 10.30
N LEU A 21 -24.16 23.43 10.30
CA LEU A 21 -25.00 23.90 9.23
C LEU A 21 -25.38 25.37 9.51
N LEU A 22 -25.12 26.27 8.56
CA LEU A 22 -25.79 27.56 8.29
C LEU A 22 -24.90 28.26 7.24
N GLY A 23 -25.26 28.46 6.00
CA GLY A 23 -26.42 29.26 5.55
C GLY A 23 -25.98 30.68 5.29
N GLY A 24 -25.77 31.08 4.02
CA GLY A 24 -25.48 32.46 3.68
C GLY A 24 -25.25 32.66 2.19
N ALA A 25 -26.32 32.80 1.42
CA ALA A 25 -26.29 33.31 0.07
C ALA A 25 -26.02 34.82 0.12
N ALA A 26 -25.00 35.30 -0.58
CA ALA A 26 -24.84 36.70 -0.91
C ALA A 26 -24.55 36.83 -2.43
N SER A 27 -25.56 37.30 -3.13
CA SER A 27 -25.43 37.76 -4.50
C SER A 27 -24.69 39.10 -4.51
N ALA A 28 -23.65 39.22 -5.33
CA ALA A 28 -23.08 40.53 -5.66
C ALA A 28 -22.79 40.59 -7.16
N SER A 29 -23.38 41.60 -7.75
CA SER A 29 -23.40 42.04 -9.09
C SER A 29 -22.05 42.29 -9.74
N SER A 30 -21.96 41.91 -11.02
CA SER A 30 -20.87 42.24 -11.94
C SER A 30 -20.81 43.74 -12.24
N PRO A 31 -19.65 44.32 -12.51
CA PRO A 31 -19.48 45.41 -13.42
C PRO A 31 -18.85 44.99 -14.74
N VAL A 32 -19.41 45.61 -15.79
CA VAL A 32 -19.07 45.53 -17.18
C VAL A 32 -17.69 46.11 -17.50
N GLY A 33 -16.92 45.43 -18.33
CA GLY A 33 -16.14 45.98 -19.42
C GLY A 33 -14.75 46.53 -19.12
N ALA A 34 -13.75 45.76 -19.48
CA ALA A 34 -12.54 46.25 -20.15
C ALA A 34 -11.98 45.12 -21.01
N THR A 35 -12.06 45.26 -22.32
CA THR A 35 -11.35 44.46 -23.31
C THR A 35 -9.86 44.75 -23.21
N VAL A 36 -9.10 43.79 -22.70
CA VAL A 36 -7.63 43.74 -22.80
C VAL A 36 -7.31 42.77 -23.93
N PRO A 37 -6.40 43.12 -24.86
CA PRO A 37 -6.01 42.21 -25.94
C PRO A 37 -5.29 40.99 -25.32
N PRO A 38 -5.36 39.81 -25.94
CA PRO A 38 -4.66 38.65 -25.41
C PRO A 38 -3.16 38.81 -25.67
N ASP A 39 -2.43 39.24 -24.66
CA ASP A 39 -1.01 38.99 -24.62
C ASP A 39 -0.84 37.50 -24.30
N SER A 40 -0.50 36.73 -25.33
CA SER A 40 -0.14 35.34 -25.25
C SER A 40 1.26 35.19 -24.63
N THR A 41 1.34 35.42 -23.35
CA THR A 41 2.36 34.77 -22.54
C THR A 41 1.79 33.42 -22.11
N ALA A 42 2.00 32.40 -22.94
CA ALA A 42 1.86 31.01 -22.50
C ALA A 42 2.76 30.89 -21.26
N SER A 43 2.13 30.74 -20.13
CA SER A 43 2.85 30.53 -18.85
C SER A 43 3.55 29.20 -18.93
N ALA A 44 4.82 29.14 -18.59
CA ALA A 44 5.60 27.90 -18.55
C ALA A 44 4.99 26.78 -17.70
N GLY A 45 4.01 27.11 -16.85
CA GLY A 45 3.20 26.11 -16.12
C GLY A 45 2.17 25.35 -16.96
N ASP A 46 1.89 25.77 -18.21
CA ASP A 46 0.94 25.05 -19.08
C ASP A 46 1.60 23.84 -19.77
N ALA A 47 2.90 23.83 -19.98
CA ALA A 47 3.59 22.77 -20.68
C ALA A 47 3.70 21.47 -19.83
N ALA A 48 3.90 21.59 -18.52
CA ALA A 48 3.91 20.42 -17.61
C ALA A 48 2.49 19.84 -17.39
N ALA A 49 1.44 20.63 -17.63
CA ALA A 49 0.06 20.17 -17.53
C ALA A 49 -0.41 19.37 -18.78
N ASP A 50 0.37 19.43 -19.87
CA ASP A 50 0.03 18.76 -21.14
C ASP A 50 0.55 17.31 -21.20
N LEU A 51 1.50 16.91 -20.31
CA LEU A 51 1.98 15.54 -20.22
C LEU A 51 1.00 14.66 -19.42
N ALA A 52 0.82 13.42 -19.87
CA ALA A 52 0.00 12.47 -19.15
C ALA A 52 0.56 12.24 -17.73
N PRO A 53 -0.31 12.16 -16.72
CA PRO A 53 0.14 12.07 -15.32
C PRO A 53 0.79 10.73 -15.00
N VAL A 54 1.58 10.72 -13.92
CA VAL A 54 2.11 9.51 -13.30
C VAL A 54 1.36 9.26 -11.98
N ASP A 55 0.78 8.07 -11.86
CA ASP A 55 0.13 7.65 -10.62
C ASP A 55 1.11 6.98 -9.67
N VAL A 56 0.91 7.16 -8.37
CA VAL A 56 1.71 6.52 -7.33
C VAL A 56 0.80 5.87 -6.31
N LEU A 57 0.94 4.56 -6.13
CA LEU A 57 0.28 3.80 -5.08
C LEU A 57 1.29 3.43 -3.99
N GLN A 58 0.98 3.83 -2.75
CA GLN A 58 1.79 3.44 -1.59
C GLN A 58 1.32 2.09 -1.05
N VAL A 59 2.24 1.13 -0.98
CA VAL A 59 2.04 -0.22 -0.47
C VAL A 59 2.97 -0.45 0.71
N SER A 60 2.43 -0.48 1.92
CA SER A 60 3.20 -0.64 3.15
C SER A 60 2.59 -1.67 4.10
N GLY A 61 3.42 -2.23 4.98
CA GLY A 61 2.98 -3.19 5.98
C GLY A 61 3.02 -4.64 5.49
N LEU A 62 2.06 -5.44 5.93
CA LEU A 62 1.91 -6.83 5.52
C LEU A 62 1.18 -6.90 4.18
N PHE A 63 1.74 -7.62 3.23
CA PHE A 63 1.12 -7.77 1.91
C PHE A 63 0.00 -8.81 1.98
N ASP A 64 -1.23 -8.38 1.89
CA ASP A 64 -2.47 -9.14 2.05
C ASP A 64 -3.40 -9.04 0.83
N ALA A 65 -4.55 -9.69 0.88
CA ALA A 65 -5.53 -9.68 -0.21
C ALA A 65 -6.10 -8.26 -0.48
N VAL A 66 -6.20 -7.40 0.55
CA VAL A 66 -6.64 -6.00 0.39
C VAL A 66 -5.62 -5.23 -0.44
N THR A 67 -4.33 -5.44 -0.15
CA THR A 67 -3.23 -4.85 -0.91
C THR A 67 -3.22 -5.30 -2.38
N VAL A 68 -3.46 -6.60 -2.62
CA VAL A 68 -3.59 -7.15 -4.00
C VAL A 68 -4.69 -6.43 -4.75
N GLN A 69 -5.89 -6.39 -4.18
CA GLN A 69 -7.04 -5.70 -4.79
C GLN A 69 -6.76 -4.23 -5.05
N SER A 70 -6.12 -3.54 -4.11
CA SER A 70 -5.77 -2.11 -4.27
C SER A 70 -4.79 -1.86 -5.41
N ILE A 71 -3.85 -2.77 -5.65
CA ILE A 71 -2.93 -2.68 -6.80
C ILE A 71 -3.70 -2.89 -8.10
N GLU A 72 -4.56 -3.93 -8.18
CA GLU A 72 -5.37 -4.21 -9.36
C GLU A 72 -6.31 -3.04 -9.69
N ASP A 73 -6.97 -2.46 -8.69
CA ASP A 73 -7.82 -1.29 -8.84
C ASP A 73 -7.02 -0.04 -9.26
N ALA A 74 -5.78 0.12 -8.78
CA ALA A 74 -4.90 1.20 -9.19
C ALA A 74 -4.48 1.06 -10.66
N ILE A 75 -4.14 -0.14 -11.11
CA ILE A 75 -3.86 -0.43 -12.53
C ILE A 75 -5.06 -0.04 -13.39
N ALA A 76 -6.25 -0.55 -13.06
CA ALA A 76 -7.47 -0.25 -13.81
C ALA A 76 -7.81 1.25 -13.84
N ARG A 77 -7.62 1.96 -12.72
CA ARG A 77 -7.81 3.43 -12.67
C ARG A 77 -6.80 4.16 -13.52
N SER A 78 -5.51 3.80 -13.46
CA SER A 78 -4.45 4.44 -14.24
C SER A 78 -4.65 4.23 -15.74
N GLU A 79 -5.05 3.03 -16.15
CA GLU A 79 -5.40 2.73 -17.54
C GLU A 79 -6.60 3.56 -18.02
N SER A 80 -7.68 3.62 -17.22
CA SER A 80 -8.89 4.38 -17.58
C SER A 80 -8.67 5.88 -17.59
N ALA A 81 -7.76 6.38 -16.77
CA ALA A 81 -7.42 7.80 -16.67
C ALA A 81 -6.36 8.25 -17.68
N GLY A 82 -5.82 7.33 -18.49
CA GLY A 82 -4.79 7.63 -19.48
C GLY A 82 -3.47 8.06 -18.85
N SER A 83 -3.11 7.53 -17.69
CA SER A 83 -1.81 7.77 -17.08
C SER A 83 -0.71 7.13 -17.91
N GLN A 84 0.47 7.76 -17.96
CA GLN A 84 1.59 7.16 -18.67
C GLN A 84 2.31 6.09 -17.85
N ALA A 85 2.26 6.17 -16.52
CA ALA A 85 2.83 5.17 -15.63
C ALA A 85 2.12 5.09 -14.29
N LEU A 86 2.18 3.92 -13.66
CA LEU A 86 1.80 3.68 -12.27
C LEU A 86 3.03 3.21 -11.48
N ILE A 87 3.43 3.95 -10.46
CA ILE A 87 4.52 3.60 -9.56
C ILE A 87 3.95 2.90 -8.33
N LEU A 88 4.34 1.65 -8.11
CA LEU A 88 4.09 0.90 -6.89
C LEU A 88 5.24 1.14 -5.90
N GLN A 89 5.00 1.96 -4.89
CA GLN A 89 5.97 2.23 -3.85
C GLN A 89 5.87 1.17 -2.77
N LEU A 90 6.83 0.26 -2.71
CA LEU A 90 6.81 -0.89 -1.81
C LEU A 90 7.60 -0.65 -0.52
N ASN A 91 6.97 -0.97 0.61
CA ASN A 91 7.64 -1.14 1.90
C ASN A 91 6.96 -2.27 2.69
N THR A 92 7.24 -3.53 2.31
CA THR A 92 6.58 -4.70 2.87
C THR A 92 7.57 -5.64 3.56
N GLY A 93 7.22 -6.11 4.76
CA GLY A 93 8.03 -7.03 5.55
C GLY A 93 7.76 -8.52 5.26
N GLY A 94 6.79 -8.82 4.41
CA GLY A 94 6.35 -10.18 4.07
C GLY A 94 4.94 -10.20 3.52
N SER A 95 4.44 -11.40 3.19
CA SER A 95 3.13 -11.60 2.58
C SER A 95 2.36 -12.73 3.25
N VAL A 96 1.04 -12.59 3.27
CA VAL A 96 0.07 -13.64 3.67
C VAL A 96 -0.83 -14.05 2.52
N VAL A 97 -0.59 -13.50 1.35
CA VAL A 97 -1.32 -13.80 0.11
C VAL A 97 -1.03 -15.23 -0.34
N SER A 98 -2.03 -15.92 -0.85
CA SER A 98 -1.86 -17.25 -1.42
C SER A 98 -1.03 -17.21 -2.71
N THR A 99 -0.40 -18.33 -3.06
CA THR A 99 0.35 -18.47 -4.32
C THR A 99 -0.52 -18.14 -5.54
N ALA A 100 -1.79 -18.54 -5.52
CA ALA A 100 -2.72 -18.30 -6.62
C ALA A 100 -3.03 -16.81 -6.81
N GLU A 101 -3.34 -16.09 -5.72
CA GLU A 101 -3.59 -14.64 -5.74
C GLU A 101 -2.32 -13.88 -6.17
N MET A 102 -1.15 -14.26 -5.66
CA MET A 102 0.10 -13.62 -6.07
C MET A 102 0.41 -13.86 -7.55
N THR A 103 0.15 -15.08 -8.07
CA THR A 103 0.32 -15.38 -9.51
C THR A 103 -0.64 -14.54 -10.34
N HIS A 104 -1.89 -14.38 -9.91
CA HIS A 104 -2.87 -13.53 -10.59
C HIS A 104 -2.40 -12.07 -10.63
N LEU A 105 -1.96 -11.53 -9.51
CA LEU A 105 -1.44 -10.17 -9.45
C LEU A 105 -0.23 -9.95 -10.38
N LEU A 106 0.75 -10.87 -10.34
CA LEU A 106 1.92 -10.77 -11.24
C LEU A 106 1.52 -10.83 -12.71
N GLN A 107 0.51 -11.64 -13.04
CA GLN A 107 -0.04 -11.70 -14.41
C GLN A 107 -0.72 -10.38 -14.77
N THR A 108 -1.54 -9.81 -13.87
CA THR A 108 -2.21 -8.52 -14.08
C THR A 108 -1.20 -7.40 -14.30
N VAL A 109 -0.10 -7.40 -13.54
CA VAL A 109 1.00 -6.43 -13.73
C VAL A 109 1.70 -6.62 -15.07
N ALA A 110 1.97 -7.87 -15.47
CA ALA A 110 2.63 -8.17 -16.74
C ALA A 110 1.76 -7.82 -17.97
N ASP A 111 0.43 -7.92 -17.83
CA ASP A 111 -0.55 -7.65 -18.90
C ASP A 111 -1.06 -6.19 -18.88
N ALA A 112 -0.56 -5.34 -17.98
CA ALA A 112 -1.02 -3.97 -17.81
C ALA A 112 -0.82 -3.14 -19.08
N LYS A 113 -1.79 -2.25 -19.37
CA LYS A 113 -1.74 -1.30 -20.51
C LYS A 113 -1.24 0.08 -20.09
N VAL A 114 -0.66 0.18 -18.92
CA VAL A 114 0.04 1.33 -18.38
C VAL A 114 1.41 0.87 -17.91
N ALA A 115 2.45 1.67 -18.09
CA ALA A 115 3.78 1.30 -17.62
C ALA A 115 3.81 1.13 -16.10
N ILE A 116 4.32 0.00 -15.62
CA ILE A 116 4.39 -0.28 -14.19
C ILE A 116 5.82 -0.07 -13.68
N GLY A 117 5.96 0.90 -12.78
CA GLY A 117 7.18 1.12 -12.02
C GLY A 117 7.10 0.50 -10.62
N VAL A 118 8.12 -0.24 -10.21
CA VAL A 118 8.22 -0.75 -8.83
C VAL A 118 9.39 -0.11 -8.12
N TRP A 119 9.13 0.54 -7.01
CA TRP A 119 10.13 1.29 -6.26
C TRP A 119 10.11 0.93 -4.77
N VAL A 120 11.26 0.46 -4.24
CA VAL A 120 11.44 0.30 -2.78
C VAL A 120 12.09 1.56 -2.26
N GLY A 121 11.26 2.46 -1.69
CA GLY A 121 11.68 3.82 -1.43
C GLY A 121 11.01 4.53 -0.28
N GLN A 122 11.31 5.83 -0.21
CA GLN A 122 11.08 6.84 0.82
C GLN A 122 11.92 6.64 2.09
N SER A 123 12.06 5.43 2.62
CA SER A 123 12.88 5.16 3.80
C SER A 123 14.11 4.34 3.42
N ARG A 124 15.24 4.63 4.05
CA ARG A 124 16.46 3.81 3.92
C ARG A 124 16.27 2.39 4.46
N ASP A 125 15.30 2.19 5.36
CA ASP A 125 14.95 0.89 5.91
C ASP A 125 13.81 0.22 5.12
N ALA A 126 13.36 0.81 4.01
CA ALA A 126 12.33 0.23 3.17
C ALA A 126 12.76 -1.13 2.65
N ARG A 127 11.81 -2.03 2.56
CA ARG A 127 12.06 -3.41 2.13
C ARG A 127 10.92 -3.94 1.26
N ALA A 128 11.26 -4.87 0.38
CA ALA A 128 10.29 -5.69 -0.30
C ALA A 128 10.68 -7.16 -0.09
N TYR A 129 10.02 -7.81 0.87
CA TYR A 129 10.31 -9.18 1.26
C TYR A 129 9.14 -10.12 0.94
N GLY A 130 9.50 -11.35 0.60
CA GLY A 130 8.55 -12.40 0.25
C GLY A 130 8.13 -12.37 -1.22
N PRO A 131 7.02 -13.06 -1.58
CA PRO A 131 6.49 -13.10 -2.93
C PRO A 131 6.29 -11.73 -3.60
N PRO A 132 5.92 -10.63 -2.89
CA PRO A 132 5.81 -9.30 -3.49
C PRO A 132 7.11 -8.76 -4.11
N ALA A 133 8.27 -9.26 -3.69
CA ALA A 133 9.53 -8.91 -4.32
C ALA A 133 9.62 -9.39 -5.79
N GLN A 134 8.79 -10.35 -6.19
CA GLN A 134 8.70 -10.83 -7.58
C GLN A 134 8.09 -9.79 -8.54
N LEU A 135 7.40 -8.77 -8.00
CA LEU A 135 6.93 -7.63 -8.80
C LEU A 135 8.07 -6.93 -9.54
N PHE A 136 9.29 -6.96 -8.99
CA PHE A 136 10.48 -6.45 -9.69
C PHE A 136 10.78 -7.20 -11.00
N GLY A 137 10.40 -8.46 -11.07
CA GLY A 137 10.68 -9.29 -12.25
C GLY A 137 9.71 -9.08 -13.41
N VAL A 138 8.54 -8.49 -13.15
CA VAL A 138 7.50 -8.25 -14.17
C VAL A 138 7.28 -6.77 -14.46
N ALA A 139 7.76 -5.86 -13.60
CA ALA A 139 7.61 -4.42 -13.78
C ALA A 139 8.47 -3.89 -14.93
N ASP A 140 8.02 -2.86 -15.61
CA ASP A 140 8.76 -2.21 -16.71
C ASP A 140 9.95 -1.42 -16.19
N VAL A 141 9.78 -0.77 -15.05
CA VAL A 141 10.77 0.10 -14.43
C VAL A 141 10.95 -0.30 -12.98
N THR A 142 12.22 -0.47 -12.55
CA THR A 142 12.50 -0.84 -11.16
C THR A 142 13.57 0.03 -10.55
N ALA A 143 13.33 0.47 -9.31
CA ALA A 143 14.27 1.31 -8.57
C ALA A 143 14.27 1.01 -7.07
N MET A 144 15.32 1.43 -6.39
CA MET A 144 15.48 1.32 -4.95
C MET A 144 16.17 2.57 -4.40
N VAL A 145 15.94 2.88 -3.12
CA VAL A 145 16.74 3.87 -2.39
C VAL A 145 17.96 3.20 -1.74
N ALA A 146 19.06 3.93 -1.61
CA ALA A 146 20.23 3.44 -0.88
C ALA A 146 19.88 3.08 0.58
N GLY A 147 20.27 1.88 0.99
CA GLY A 147 19.95 1.31 2.31
C GLY A 147 18.72 0.40 2.32
N SER A 148 17.83 0.49 1.34
CA SER A 148 16.70 -0.44 1.21
C SER A 148 17.15 -1.85 0.80
N ARG A 149 16.26 -2.82 0.96
CA ARG A 149 16.53 -4.23 0.71
C ARG A 149 15.37 -4.91 -0.01
N ILE A 150 15.71 -5.91 -0.85
CA ILE A 150 14.77 -6.78 -1.53
C ILE A 150 15.16 -8.25 -1.29
N GLY A 151 14.20 -9.17 -1.26
CA GLY A 151 14.52 -10.61 -1.19
C GLY A 151 13.47 -11.50 -0.58
N HIS A 152 13.90 -12.73 -0.26
CA HIS A 152 13.03 -13.81 0.26
C HIS A 152 11.85 -14.10 -0.68
N THR A 153 12.09 -14.02 -2.00
CA THR A 153 11.04 -14.17 -3.04
C THR A 153 10.36 -15.54 -3.00
N GLY A 154 11.03 -16.54 -2.43
CA GLY A 154 10.62 -17.93 -2.60
C GLY A 154 10.88 -18.43 -4.03
N GLU A 155 10.18 -19.51 -4.40
CA GLU A 155 10.18 -19.98 -5.79
C GLU A 155 9.52 -18.97 -6.71
N LEU A 156 10.13 -18.75 -7.89
CA LEU A 156 9.55 -17.86 -8.88
C LEU A 156 8.26 -18.45 -9.45
N LEU A 157 7.22 -17.62 -9.50
CA LEU A 157 5.91 -18.03 -9.98
C LEU A 157 5.89 -18.09 -11.50
N ALA A 158 5.28 -19.15 -12.04
CA ALA A 158 5.13 -19.31 -13.48
C ALA A 158 3.94 -18.50 -13.97
N LEU A 159 4.15 -17.67 -14.97
CA LEU A 159 3.15 -16.82 -15.61
C LEU A 159 2.83 -17.33 -17.02
N GLN A 160 1.70 -16.90 -17.57
CA GLN A 160 1.31 -17.22 -18.94
C GLN A 160 1.82 -16.10 -19.88
N GLY A 161 2.73 -16.44 -20.79
CA GLY A 161 3.27 -15.49 -21.77
C GLY A 161 4.27 -14.48 -21.21
N ALA A 162 4.52 -14.45 -19.90
CA ALA A 162 5.48 -13.60 -19.24
C ALA A 162 6.42 -14.41 -18.33
N THR A 163 7.52 -13.84 -17.92
CA THR A 163 8.46 -14.46 -16.98
C THR A 163 8.88 -13.48 -15.91
N VAL A 164 9.03 -13.97 -14.67
CA VAL A 164 9.59 -13.18 -13.57
C VAL A 164 11.11 -13.13 -13.75
N ASP A 165 11.61 -12.02 -14.27
CA ASP A 165 13.05 -11.81 -14.53
C ASP A 165 13.67 -10.93 -13.43
N LEU A 166 14.45 -11.54 -12.57
CA LEU A 166 15.22 -10.88 -11.50
C LEU A 166 16.74 -10.82 -11.83
N GLY A 167 17.08 -10.91 -13.10
CA GLY A 167 18.47 -10.88 -13.57
C GLY A 167 19.33 -11.96 -12.91
N ALA A 168 20.62 -11.69 -12.78
CA ALA A 168 21.56 -12.61 -12.11
C ALA A 168 21.36 -12.72 -10.59
N GLY A 169 20.41 -11.95 -10.04
CA GLY A 169 20.08 -11.94 -8.61
C GLY A 169 19.08 -13.00 -8.17
N ALA A 170 18.39 -13.69 -9.11
CA ALA A 170 17.25 -14.57 -8.84
C ALA A 170 17.54 -15.64 -7.76
N ASP A 171 18.62 -16.40 -7.90
CA ASP A 171 18.98 -17.46 -6.95
C ASP A 171 19.26 -16.94 -5.54
N ARG A 172 19.94 -15.77 -5.44
CA ARG A 172 20.24 -15.14 -4.16
C ARG A 172 18.99 -14.60 -3.49
N LEU A 173 18.05 -14.06 -4.28
CA LEU A 173 16.80 -13.48 -3.78
C LEU A 173 15.81 -14.53 -3.28
N ARG A 174 15.91 -15.77 -3.76
CA ARG A 174 14.99 -16.85 -3.38
C ARG A 174 14.93 -17.06 -1.86
N ASN A 175 16.06 -17.24 -1.21
CA ASN A 175 16.16 -17.53 0.22
C ASN A 175 16.87 -16.42 1.04
N GLY A 176 17.44 -15.45 0.37
CA GLY A 176 18.18 -14.36 0.98
C GLY A 176 17.66 -12.99 0.58
N SER A 177 18.32 -11.98 1.08
CA SER A 177 18.05 -10.60 0.69
C SER A 177 19.31 -9.92 0.16
N MET A 178 19.14 -8.90 -0.66
CA MET A 178 20.24 -8.09 -1.14
C MET A 178 19.98 -6.60 -0.91
N SER A 179 21.07 -5.85 -0.85
CA SER A 179 21.05 -4.40 -0.76
C SER A 179 20.81 -3.77 -2.13
N PHE A 180 20.48 -2.47 -2.14
CA PHE A 180 20.44 -1.66 -3.36
C PHE A 180 21.69 -1.85 -4.24
N ALA A 181 22.90 -1.75 -3.66
CA ALA A 181 24.15 -1.87 -4.41
C ALA A 181 24.33 -3.24 -5.07
N ASP A 182 23.93 -4.32 -4.39
CA ASP A 182 23.98 -5.67 -4.95
C ASP A 182 22.91 -5.86 -6.04
N ALA A 183 21.69 -5.38 -5.80
CA ALA A 183 20.58 -5.45 -6.76
C ALA A 183 20.93 -4.73 -8.07
N ARG A 184 21.56 -3.56 -7.98
CA ARG A 184 22.07 -2.81 -9.15
C ARG A 184 23.14 -3.60 -9.92
N LYS A 185 24.14 -4.16 -9.22
CA LYS A 185 25.21 -4.94 -9.84
C LYS A 185 24.73 -6.21 -10.53
N LEU A 186 23.67 -6.83 -10.02
CA LEU A 186 23.14 -8.09 -10.53
C LEU A 186 22.02 -7.90 -11.57
N GLY A 187 21.76 -6.65 -11.99
CA GLY A 187 20.75 -6.35 -13.01
C GLY A 187 19.31 -6.58 -12.58
N VAL A 188 19.04 -6.52 -11.25
CA VAL A 188 17.68 -6.56 -10.71
C VAL A 188 16.97 -5.22 -10.90
N LEU A 189 17.75 -4.12 -10.90
CA LEU A 189 17.23 -2.78 -11.17
C LEU A 189 17.34 -2.46 -12.66
N ARG A 190 16.25 -2.01 -13.24
CA ARG A 190 16.18 -1.65 -14.67
C ARG A 190 16.53 -0.18 -14.93
N LEU A 191 16.34 0.70 -13.92
CA LEU A 191 16.80 2.08 -14.01
C LEU A 191 18.27 2.19 -13.65
N ASP A 192 19.04 2.88 -14.51
CA ASP A 192 20.40 3.30 -14.17
C ASP A 192 20.32 4.54 -13.28
N THR A 193 20.68 4.37 -12.02
CA THR A 193 20.59 5.41 -10.99
C THR A 193 21.94 5.67 -10.35
N SER A 194 22.09 6.82 -9.71
CA SER A 194 23.27 7.18 -8.93
C SER A 194 23.52 6.20 -7.76
N ASP A 195 24.63 6.34 -7.07
CA ASP A 195 24.96 5.52 -5.88
C ASP A 195 24.02 5.75 -4.70
N GLU A 196 23.26 6.83 -4.70
CA GLU A 196 22.20 7.11 -3.72
C GLU A 196 20.88 6.43 -4.06
N GLY A 197 20.75 5.88 -5.27
CA GLY A 197 19.53 5.32 -5.81
C GLY A 197 18.48 6.40 -6.05
N VAL A 198 17.21 6.05 -5.81
CA VAL A 198 16.06 6.94 -6.02
C VAL A 198 15.44 7.29 -4.67
N PRO A 199 15.80 8.45 -4.05
CA PRO A 199 15.39 8.76 -2.68
C PRO A 199 13.96 9.30 -2.54
N THR A 200 13.36 9.86 -3.60
CA THR A 200 12.04 10.49 -3.57
C THR A 200 11.18 10.11 -4.76
N VAL A 201 9.86 10.32 -4.64
CA VAL A 201 8.94 10.14 -5.77
C VAL A 201 9.32 11.05 -6.93
N LYS A 202 9.67 12.33 -6.66
CA LYS A 202 10.12 13.25 -7.71
C LYS A 202 11.34 12.69 -8.44
N SER A 203 12.33 12.15 -7.72
CA SER A 203 13.52 11.54 -8.35
C SER A 203 13.18 10.25 -9.08
N MET A 204 12.14 9.51 -8.69
CA MET A 204 11.65 8.34 -9.44
C MET A 204 11.05 8.77 -10.79
N VAL A 205 10.19 9.77 -10.78
CA VAL A 205 9.57 10.30 -12.01
C VAL A 205 10.63 10.88 -12.95
N LEU A 206 11.58 11.66 -12.42
CA LEU A 206 12.69 12.18 -13.21
C LEU A 206 13.60 11.08 -13.80
N ALA A 207 13.78 9.97 -13.08
CA ALA A 207 14.61 8.85 -13.54
C ALA A 207 13.89 7.96 -14.56
N MET A 208 12.56 8.02 -14.63
CA MET A 208 11.75 7.30 -15.62
C MET A 208 11.73 7.99 -16.98
N ASP A 209 12.12 9.26 -17.04
CA ASP A 209 12.11 10.02 -18.27
C ASP A 209 13.00 9.41 -19.34
N GLY A 210 12.49 9.29 -20.56
CA GLY A 210 13.19 8.62 -21.65
C GLY A 210 13.30 7.09 -21.51
N ALA A 211 12.77 6.47 -20.47
CA ALA A 211 12.77 5.02 -20.34
C ALA A 211 11.93 4.37 -21.43
N VAL A 212 12.52 3.36 -22.07
CA VAL A 212 11.84 2.57 -23.11
C VAL A 212 11.23 1.33 -22.47
N VAL A 213 9.93 1.22 -22.55
CA VAL A 213 9.14 0.17 -21.89
C VAL A 213 8.29 -0.61 -22.88
N GLU A 214 7.76 -1.75 -22.45
CA GLU A 214 6.76 -2.52 -23.19
C GLU A 214 5.42 -2.40 -22.46
N VAL A 215 4.42 -1.80 -23.09
CA VAL A 215 3.11 -1.53 -22.47
C VAL A 215 2.02 -2.21 -23.29
N GLY A 216 1.22 -3.08 -22.66
CA GLY A 216 0.12 -3.77 -23.32
C GLY A 216 0.56 -4.60 -24.55
N GLY A 217 1.77 -5.16 -24.55
CA GLY A 217 2.34 -5.91 -25.67
C GLY A 217 2.92 -5.03 -26.80
N VAL A 218 2.97 -3.70 -26.60
CA VAL A 218 3.61 -2.75 -27.53
C VAL A 218 4.99 -2.40 -26.99
N ALA A 219 6.02 -2.89 -27.65
CA ALA A 219 7.41 -2.60 -27.30
C ALA A 219 7.84 -1.22 -27.83
N GLY A 220 8.77 -0.59 -27.12
CA GLY A 220 9.39 0.66 -27.55
C GLY A 220 8.59 1.93 -27.20
N VAL A 221 7.67 1.86 -26.26
CA VAL A 221 7.00 3.05 -25.70
C VAL A 221 8.01 3.83 -24.86
N VAL A 222 8.22 5.09 -25.20
CA VAL A 222 9.11 6.00 -24.45
C VAL A 222 8.29 6.79 -23.46
N LEU A 223 8.67 6.75 -22.18
CA LEU A 223 8.04 7.57 -21.15
C LEU A 223 8.54 9.01 -21.24
N ASP A 224 7.61 9.96 -21.23
CA ASP A 224 7.86 11.40 -21.27
C ASP A 224 7.32 12.02 -19.97
N THR A 225 8.14 11.98 -18.93
CA THR A 225 7.72 12.34 -17.57
C THR A 225 8.27 13.68 -17.10
N VAL A 226 9.03 14.39 -17.96
CA VAL A 226 9.73 15.61 -17.60
C VAL A 226 9.54 16.67 -18.66
N THR A 227 9.23 17.89 -18.21
CA THR A 227 9.21 19.09 -19.05
C THR A 227 10.34 20.01 -18.65
N GLU A 228 10.99 20.65 -19.61
CA GLU A 228 11.97 21.70 -19.35
C GLU A 228 11.27 23.05 -19.15
N GLU A 229 11.37 23.62 -17.95
CA GLU A 229 10.84 24.95 -17.64
C GLU A 229 11.95 25.93 -17.33
N LEU A 230 11.74 27.19 -17.69
CA LEU A 230 12.64 28.28 -17.29
C LEU A 230 12.26 28.78 -15.90
N ASN A 231 13.16 28.65 -14.92
CA ASN A 231 12.94 29.22 -13.60
C ASN A 231 13.03 30.77 -13.62
N ASP A 232 12.65 31.42 -12.51
CA ASP A 232 12.69 32.88 -12.34
C ASP A 232 14.07 33.53 -12.60
N GLN A 233 15.13 32.71 -12.66
CA GLN A 233 16.51 33.13 -12.94
C GLN A 233 16.89 32.91 -14.43
N GLY A 234 15.95 32.48 -15.28
CA GLY A 234 16.18 32.19 -16.69
C GLY A 234 17.02 30.93 -16.96
N LYS A 235 17.11 30.04 -15.96
CA LYS A 235 17.80 28.75 -16.09
C LYS A 235 16.79 27.66 -16.34
N THR A 236 17.04 26.79 -17.33
CA THR A 236 16.25 25.60 -17.58
C THR A 236 16.30 24.64 -16.38
N GLU A 237 15.14 24.24 -15.87
CA GLU A 237 14.97 23.26 -14.81
C GLU A 237 14.01 22.17 -15.28
N ASN A 238 14.35 20.92 -14.97
CA ASN A 238 13.51 19.76 -15.26
C ASN A 238 12.36 19.67 -14.24
N VAL A 239 11.14 19.80 -14.72
CA VAL A 239 9.92 19.71 -13.93
C VAL A 239 9.22 18.40 -14.24
N ALA A 240 8.97 17.61 -13.21
CA ALA A 240 8.24 16.36 -13.35
C ALA A 240 6.76 16.63 -13.71
N THR A 241 6.18 15.78 -14.55
CA THR A 241 4.74 15.78 -14.85
C THR A 241 3.89 15.67 -13.59
N LEU A 242 2.59 15.89 -13.73
CA LEU A 242 1.63 15.77 -12.62
C LEU A 242 1.70 14.38 -11.98
N VAL A 243 2.00 14.34 -10.69
CA VAL A 243 2.03 13.11 -9.88
C VAL A 243 0.75 13.04 -9.06
N ARG A 244 -0.03 11.98 -9.25
CA ARG A 244 -1.26 11.73 -8.49
C ARG A 244 -0.98 10.61 -7.48
N PHE A 245 -1.17 10.92 -6.21
CA PHE A 245 -1.03 9.91 -5.16
C PHE A 245 -2.36 9.23 -4.90
N SER A 246 -2.35 7.92 -4.94
CA SER A 246 -3.43 7.08 -4.45
C SER A 246 -2.92 6.27 -3.25
N GLY A 247 -3.73 6.24 -2.19
CA GLY A 247 -3.55 5.36 -1.05
C GLY A 247 -4.71 4.38 -0.97
N LEU A 248 -4.64 3.46 -0.04
CA LEU A 248 -5.80 2.66 0.36
C LEU A 248 -6.95 3.61 0.75
N GLY A 249 -8.17 3.34 0.33
CA GLY A 249 -9.35 4.03 0.83
C GLY A 249 -9.46 3.85 2.36
N LEU A 250 -10.17 4.75 3.05
CA LEU A 250 -10.33 4.66 4.52
C LEU A 250 -10.85 3.30 4.98
N ILE A 251 -11.77 2.71 4.23
CA ILE A 251 -12.33 1.39 4.52
C ILE A 251 -11.29 0.30 4.29
N GLU A 252 -10.56 0.35 3.19
CA GLU A 252 -9.49 -0.58 2.85
C GLU A 252 -8.34 -0.51 3.85
N GLU A 253 -7.92 0.70 4.24
CA GLU A 253 -6.91 0.92 5.27
C GLU A 253 -7.34 0.36 6.63
N MET A 254 -8.61 0.50 6.99
CA MET A 254 -9.19 -0.11 8.19
C MET A 254 -9.11 -1.64 8.13
N PHE A 255 -9.53 -2.27 7.03
CA PHE A 255 -9.47 -3.72 6.88
C PHE A 255 -8.03 -4.23 6.82
N HIS A 256 -7.14 -3.53 6.15
CA HIS A 256 -5.71 -3.83 6.14
C HIS A 256 -5.11 -3.75 7.56
N THR A 257 -5.45 -2.73 8.33
CA THR A 257 -5.02 -2.59 9.72
C THR A 257 -5.54 -3.74 10.59
N VAL A 258 -6.82 -4.09 10.45
CA VAL A 258 -7.46 -5.20 11.19
C VAL A 258 -6.87 -6.55 10.81
N ALA A 259 -6.46 -6.75 9.55
CA ALA A 259 -5.79 -7.96 9.10
C ALA A 259 -4.35 -8.11 9.62
N SER A 260 -3.79 -7.07 10.25
CA SER A 260 -2.47 -7.19 10.88
C SER A 260 -2.51 -8.14 12.10
N PRO A 261 -1.54 -9.07 12.25
CA PRO A 261 -1.59 -10.12 13.30
C PRO A 261 -1.80 -9.58 14.73
N PRO A 262 -1.10 -8.52 15.18
CA PRO A 262 -1.28 -8.03 16.55
C PRO A 262 -2.66 -7.40 16.78
N ILE A 263 -3.20 -6.68 15.80
CA ILE A 263 -4.50 -6.01 15.92
C ILE A 263 -5.63 -7.03 15.87
N ALA A 264 -5.57 -7.99 14.94
CA ALA A 264 -6.56 -9.08 14.85
C ALA A 264 -6.66 -9.84 16.16
N PHE A 265 -5.52 -10.23 16.73
CA PHE A 265 -5.47 -10.93 18.01
C PHE A 265 -5.99 -10.07 19.17
N LEU A 266 -5.58 -8.80 19.22
CA LEU A 266 -6.03 -7.86 20.27
C LEU A 266 -7.54 -7.68 20.23
N PHE A 267 -8.12 -7.45 19.05
CA PHE A 267 -9.57 -7.29 18.88
C PHE A 267 -10.33 -8.55 19.27
N PHE A 268 -9.81 -9.72 18.88
CA PHE A 268 -10.41 -10.99 19.25
C PHE A 268 -10.41 -11.19 20.77
N VAL A 269 -9.29 -10.99 21.43
CA VAL A 269 -9.16 -11.18 22.89
C VAL A 269 -10.04 -10.19 23.66
N ILE A 270 -9.97 -8.89 23.34
CA ILE A 270 -10.78 -7.87 24.01
C ILE A 270 -12.26 -8.13 23.75
N GLY A 271 -12.64 -8.48 22.51
CA GLY A 271 -14.01 -8.82 22.14
C GLY A 271 -14.57 -9.97 22.98
N CYS A 272 -13.81 -11.08 23.07
CA CYS A 272 -14.19 -12.21 23.91
C CYS A 272 -14.28 -11.85 25.40
N CYS A 273 -13.34 -11.08 25.93
CA CYS A 273 -13.37 -10.63 27.33
C CYS A 273 -14.61 -9.77 27.63
N LEU A 274 -14.98 -8.85 26.73
CA LEU A 274 -16.18 -8.01 26.90
C LEU A 274 -17.47 -8.83 26.81
N LEU A 275 -17.54 -9.82 25.91
CA LEU A 275 -18.68 -10.73 25.84
C LEU A 275 -18.84 -11.55 27.12
N ILE A 276 -17.73 -12.08 27.64
CA ILE A 276 -17.72 -12.83 28.90
C ILE A 276 -18.14 -11.91 30.05
N PHE A 277 -17.59 -10.69 30.12
CA PHE A 277 -17.94 -9.70 31.15
C PHE A 277 -19.44 -9.38 31.13
N GLU A 278 -20.03 -9.13 29.97
CA GLU A 278 -21.47 -8.86 29.83
C GLU A 278 -22.31 -10.05 30.28
N PHE A 279 -21.87 -11.27 30.02
CA PHE A 279 -22.59 -12.48 30.45
C PHE A 279 -22.67 -12.62 31.97
N PHE A 280 -21.64 -12.16 32.70
CA PHE A 280 -21.62 -12.20 34.18
C PHE A 280 -22.16 -10.96 34.88
N THR A 281 -22.30 -9.85 34.16
CA THR A 281 -22.87 -8.61 34.69
C THR A 281 -24.23 -8.42 34.06
N ALA A 282 -25.31 -8.39 34.84
CA ALA A 282 -26.65 -8.05 34.34
C ALA A 282 -26.69 -6.58 33.85
N GLY A 283 -25.84 -6.24 32.87
CA GLY A 283 -25.60 -4.91 32.37
C GLY A 283 -26.62 -4.45 31.33
N VAL A 284 -26.38 -3.26 30.76
CA VAL A 284 -27.26 -2.62 29.78
C VAL A 284 -27.01 -3.14 28.36
N GLY A 285 -26.14 -4.13 28.15
CA GLY A 285 -25.80 -4.71 26.86
C GLY A 285 -24.70 -3.96 26.08
N VAL A 286 -24.20 -2.85 26.58
CA VAL A 286 -23.19 -2.03 25.86
C VAL A 286 -21.87 -2.78 25.68
N ALA A 287 -21.39 -3.43 26.74
CA ALA A 287 -20.14 -4.20 26.65
C ALA A 287 -20.29 -5.41 25.72
N GLY A 288 -21.47 -6.05 25.72
CA GLY A 288 -21.81 -7.13 24.81
C GLY A 288 -21.81 -6.69 23.34
N VAL A 289 -22.43 -5.55 23.03
CA VAL A 289 -22.43 -5.01 21.64
C VAL A 289 -21.02 -4.67 21.18
N VAL A 290 -20.25 -3.92 21.98
CA VAL A 290 -18.86 -3.56 21.65
C VAL A 290 -17.99 -4.82 21.54
N GLY A 291 -18.17 -5.78 22.47
CA GLY A 291 -17.47 -7.05 22.45
C GLY A 291 -17.76 -7.87 21.20
N ALA A 292 -19.03 -7.92 20.76
CA ALA A 292 -19.41 -8.61 19.54
C ALA A 292 -18.77 -7.99 18.29
N VAL A 293 -18.79 -6.65 18.17
CA VAL A 293 -18.17 -5.94 17.05
C VAL A 293 -16.66 -6.22 17.01
N LEU A 294 -15.95 -6.09 18.13
CA LEU A 294 -14.52 -6.36 18.20
C LEU A 294 -14.21 -7.83 17.91
N ALA A 295 -15.02 -8.78 18.41
CA ALA A 295 -14.84 -10.19 18.11
C ALA A 295 -15.02 -10.51 16.62
N ILE A 296 -16.00 -9.88 15.95
CA ILE A 296 -16.22 -10.04 14.50
C ILE A 296 -15.01 -9.52 13.72
N PHE A 297 -14.51 -8.31 14.00
CA PHE A 297 -13.31 -7.78 13.37
C PHE A 297 -12.08 -8.62 13.68
N GLY A 298 -11.93 -9.10 14.91
CA GLY A 298 -10.86 -10.02 15.29
C GLY A 298 -10.91 -11.33 14.51
N CYS A 299 -12.10 -11.94 14.36
CA CYS A 299 -12.29 -13.15 13.55
C CYS A 299 -11.97 -12.89 12.07
N TYR A 300 -12.40 -11.76 11.52
CA TYR A 300 -12.07 -11.36 10.15
C TYR A 300 -10.55 -11.26 9.97
N GLY A 301 -9.86 -10.50 10.83
CA GLY A 301 -8.41 -10.35 10.76
C GLY A 301 -7.67 -11.69 10.91
N LEU A 302 -8.10 -12.54 11.84
CA LEU A 302 -7.51 -13.88 12.00
C LEU A 302 -7.75 -14.78 10.78
N SER A 303 -8.89 -14.64 10.08
CA SER A 303 -9.19 -15.42 8.87
C SER A 303 -8.31 -15.04 7.68
N ALA A 304 -7.86 -13.78 7.62
CA ALA A 304 -6.94 -13.30 6.59
C ALA A 304 -5.49 -13.78 6.79
N LEU A 305 -5.16 -14.35 7.97
CA LEU A 305 -3.82 -14.81 8.29
C LEU A 305 -3.65 -16.31 8.00
N PRO A 306 -2.45 -16.76 7.58
CA PRO A 306 -2.17 -18.17 7.37
C PRO A 306 -2.26 -18.93 8.70
N THR A 307 -3.30 -19.72 8.87
CA THR A 307 -3.53 -20.50 10.09
C THR A 307 -2.88 -21.87 10.02
N ARG A 308 -2.19 -22.26 11.10
CA ARG A 308 -1.75 -23.66 11.27
C ARG A 308 -2.89 -24.44 11.90
N THR A 309 -3.44 -25.40 11.18
CA THR A 309 -4.58 -26.25 11.61
C THR A 309 -4.34 -26.83 13.01
N GLY A 310 -3.11 -27.27 13.31
CA GLY A 310 -2.75 -27.79 14.63
C GLY A 310 -2.90 -26.77 15.75
N ALA A 311 -2.56 -25.48 15.50
CA ALA A 311 -2.73 -24.42 16.49
C ALA A 311 -4.20 -24.13 16.78
N VAL A 312 -5.04 -24.16 15.74
CA VAL A 312 -6.50 -23.98 15.89
C VAL A 312 -7.11 -25.12 16.72
N VAL A 313 -6.72 -26.37 16.44
CA VAL A 313 -7.17 -27.53 17.23
C VAL A 313 -6.75 -27.40 18.70
N LEU A 314 -5.49 -27.00 18.97
CA LEU A 314 -5.03 -26.79 20.34
C LEU A 314 -5.80 -25.66 21.05
N LEU A 315 -6.10 -24.58 20.34
CA LEU A 315 -6.91 -23.48 20.89
C LEU A 315 -8.32 -23.95 21.27
N VAL A 316 -8.98 -24.70 20.40
CA VAL A 316 -10.31 -25.25 20.68
C VAL A 316 -10.28 -26.22 21.86
N LEU A 317 -9.27 -27.10 21.93
CA LEU A 317 -9.08 -28.02 23.07
C LEU A 317 -8.84 -27.24 24.37
N ALA A 318 -8.04 -26.17 24.36
CA ALA A 318 -7.81 -25.33 25.53
C ALA A 318 -9.08 -24.62 25.99
N MET A 319 -9.92 -24.13 25.08
CA MET A 319 -11.21 -23.53 25.41
C MET A 319 -12.19 -24.56 26.00
N LEU A 320 -12.24 -25.77 25.44
CA LEU A 320 -13.05 -26.86 25.99
C LEU A 320 -12.57 -27.28 27.40
N ALA A 321 -11.27 -27.42 27.57
CA ALA A 321 -10.69 -27.75 28.90
C ALA A 321 -11.03 -26.66 29.94
N TYR A 322 -10.91 -25.39 29.56
CA TYR A 322 -11.28 -24.26 30.42
C TYR A 322 -12.78 -24.26 30.76
N ALA A 323 -13.64 -24.51 29.77
CA ALA A 323 -15.08 -24.58 30.00
C ALA A 323 -15.44 -25.75 30.95
N ILE A 324 -14.77 -26.88 30.86
CA ILE A 324 -14.95 -28.03 31.76
C ILE A 324 -14.48 -27.66 33.17
N ASP A 325 -13.30 -27.02 33.30
CA ASP A 325 -12.73 -26.59 34.58
C ASP A 325 -13.67 -25.63 35.31
N VAL A 326 -14.23 -24.66 34.62
CA VAL A 326 -15.23 -23.71 35.17
C VAL A 326 -16.51 -24.41 35.61
N GLN A 327 -16.97 -25.44 34.88
CA GLN A 327 -18.21 -26.15 35.25
C GLN A 327 -18.00 -27.16 36.39
N VAL A 328 -16.83 -27.79 36.43
CA VAL A 328 -16.56 -28.83 37.47
C VAL A 328 -16.06 -28.21 38.80
N GLY A 329 -15.55 -26.96 38.73
CA GLY A 329 -15.20 -26.20 39.94
C GLY A 329 -14.00 -26.80 40.69
N ILE A 330 -12.97 -27.32 39.98
CA ILE A 330 -11.74 -27.84 40.57
C ILE A 330 -10.78 -26.71 40.85
#